data_dc6e68a0fd7df8935dfde5d41cefa52a
#
_entry.id   dc6e68a0fd7df8935dfde5d41cefa52a
#
_cell.length_a   1.000
_cell.length_b   1.000
_cell.length_c   1.000
_cell.angle_alpha   90.00
_cell.angle_beta   90.00
_cell.angle_gamma   90.00
#
_symmetry.space_group_name_H-M   'P 1'
#
loop_
_entity.id
_entity.type
_entity.pdbx_description
1 polymer ?
#
loop_
_entity_poly.entity_id
_entity_poly.type
_entity_poly.pdbx_seq_one_letter_code
_entity_poly.pdbx_strand_id
1 'polypeptide(L)'
;MKVLIVNTSASGGGAAIAALRLMDALRANGTDARMLVRDCAAPHVGVTALPQSPALRLKFVWERLVIWLHNRLSRRMLWYVDIANAGTDITRHPAFLEADVIHLHWVNQGFLSLDQLDRIFQSGKRIVWTLHDQWPYTGICHHSVDCTRYQHHCHHCPQLCHPSAKDLSYKVFARKLSIMRQARITFVGCSRWIAGLAEKSVLTQGHRVVSVPNAVPSVFSPMDKAEARRMHGLPEEGKYILFGSCKVADRRKGADYLIEACRRAELQHVNVIIVGGHAEWMRDSFSQPVYIINYVHSPERMAALYAAADVYVTPSLQENLPNTIAEAMSVGTPCVGFEVGGIPEMIDHRQNGYVARYKDVADLARGVAWVLDNDLRRAARQKASVSYNPDTVAQQYISLYEE
;
A
#
# COMPACT_ATOMS: atom_id res chain seq x y z
N MET A 1 -0.81 5.27 -27.38
CA MET A 1 -1.09 4.13 -26.46
C MET A 1 -2.11 4.60 -25.42
N LYS A 2 -3.21 3.86 -25.27
CA LYS A 2 -4.27 4.10 -24.29
C LYS A 2 -4.17 3.07 -23.17
N VAL A 3 -4.03 3.53 -21.94
CA VAL A 3 -3.87 2.69 -20.75
C VAL A 3 -5.11 2.79 -19.87
N LEU A 4 -5.73 1.66 -19.55
CA LEU A 4 -6.80 1.58 -18.57
C LEU A 4 -6.28 1.00 -17.25
N ILE A 5 -6.15 1.84 -16.25
CA ILE A 5 -5.89 1.41 -14.88
C ILE A 5 -7.20 0.91 -14.26
N VAL A 6 -7.16 -0.26 -13.64
CA VAL A 6 -8.33 -0.90 -13.01
C VAL A 6 -8.06 -1.11 -11.53
N ASN A 7 -8.82 -0.46 -10.67
CA ASN A 7 -8.71 -0.57 -9.21
C ASN A 7 -10.08 -0.55 -8.55
N THR A 8 -10.26 -1.15 -7.39
CA THR A 8 -11.57 -1.20 -6.73
C THR A 8 -12.08 0.19 -6.34
N SER A 9 -11.20 1.08 -5.87
CA SER A 9 -11.56 2.44 -5.45
C SER A 9 -10.54 3.46 -5.97
N ALA A 10 -10.97 4.68 -6.20
CA ALA A 10 -10.08 5.82 -6.47
C ALA A 10 -9.62 6.53 -5.20
N SER A 11 -10.20 6.19 -4.05
CA SER A 11 -9.92 6.84 -2.76
C SER A 11 -9.91 5.80 -1.64
N GLY A 12 -9.15 6.11 -0.60
CA GLY A 12 -9.06 5.23 0.58
C GLY A 12 -8.09 4.05 0.40
N GLY A 13 -7.01 4.07 1.16
CA GLY A 13 -5.98 3.04 1.17
C GLY A 13 -4.82 3.28 0.21
N GLY A 14 -3.68 2.66 0.51
CA GLY A 14 -2.43 2.88 -0.19
C GLY A 14 -2.46 2.51 -1.67
N ALA A 15 -3.14 1.42 -2.02
CA ALA A 15 -3.26 0.95 -3.41
C ALA A 15 -4.04 1.93 -4.29
N ALA A 16 -5.15 2.48 -3.78
CA ALA A 16 -5.97 3.44 -4.51
C ALA A 16 -5.19 4.75 -4.77
N ILE A 17 -4.52 5.26 -3.75
CA ILE A 17 -3.68 6.46 -3.85
C ILE A 17 -2.53 6.23 -4.83
N ALA A 18 -1.85 5.10 -4.76
CA ALA A 18 -0.74 4.78 -5.66
C ALA A 18 -1.20 4.65 -7.13
N ALA A 19 -2.34 3.98 -7.37
CA ALA A 19 -2.91 3.85 -8.72
C ALA A 19 -3.31 5.19 -9.31
N LEU A 20 -3.93 6.07 -8.51
CA LEU A 20 -4.32 7.41 -8.94
C LEU A 20 -3.09 8.26 -9.27
N ARG A 21 -2.06 8.27 -8.41
CA ARG A 21 -0.80 8.97 -8.63
C ARG A 21 -0.06 8.50 -9.88
N LEU A 22 -0.10 7.19 -10.14
CA LEU A 22 0.47 6.63 -11.36
C LEU A 22 -0.29 7.11 -12.60
N MET A 23 -1.63 7.11 -12.56
CA MET A 23 -2.45 7.65 -13.66
C MET A 23 -2.07 9.11 -13.96
N ASP A 24 -1.98 9.93 -12.93
CA ASP A 24 -1.62 11.35 -13.09
C ASP A 24 -0.21 11.52 -13.65
N ALA A 25 0.75 10.73 -13.17
CA ALA A 25 2.13 10.74 -13.67
C ALA A 25 2.21 10.30 -15.14
N LEU A 26 1.50 9.24 -15.54
CA LEU A 26 1.42 8.79 -16.92
C LEU A 26 0.81 9.86 -17.83
N ARG A 27 -0.25 10.52 -17.40
CA ARG A 27 -0.88 11.62 -18.14
C ARG A 27 0.03 12.83 -18.30
N ALA A 28 0.74 13.20 -17.23
CA ALA A 28 1.75 14.28 -17.27
C ALA A 28 2.89 13.98 -18.26
N ASN A 29 3.17 12.69 -18.48
CA ASN A 29 4.18 12.21 -19.45
C ASN A 29 3.57 11.84 -20.83
N GLY A 30 2.40 12.38 -21.18
CA GLY A 30 1.79 12.28 -22.51
C GLY A 30 1.07 10.98 -22.83
N THR A 31 0.87 10.07 -21.87
CA THR A 31 0.11 8.83 -22.06
C THR A 31 -1.39 9.10 -21.86
N ASP A 32 -2.26 8.60 -22.75
CA ASP A 32 -3.72 8.61 -22.54
C ASP A 32 -4.08 7.54 -21.49
N ALA A 33 -3.85 7.89 -20.20
CA ALA A 33 -4.17 7.03 -19.09
C ALA A 33 -5.51 7.41 -18.46
N ARG A 34 -6.36 6.41 -18.25
CA ARG A 34 -7.68 6.52 -17.59
C ARG A 34 -7.79 5.46 -16.50
N MET A 35 -8.66 5.71 -15.55
CA MET A 35 -8.88 4.77 -14.45
C MET A 35 -10.36 4.38 -14.37
N LEU A 36 -10.62 3.07 -14.31
CA LEU A 36 -11.95 2.50 -14.06
C LEU A 36 -11.99 1.92 -12.66
N VAL A 37 -12.95 2.38 -11.87
CA VAL A 37 -13.11 1.94 -10.47
C VAL A 37 -14.54 1.48 -10.20
N ARG A 38 -14.70 0.64 -9.17
CA ARG A 38 -16.01 0.34 -8.62
C ARG A 38 -16.56 1.53 -7.85
N ASP A 39 -15.75 2.13 -6.98
CA ASP A 39 -16.14 3.18 -6.06
C ASP A 39 -15.26 4.43 -6.22
N CYS A 40 -15.90 5.61 -6.25
CA CYS A 40 -15.19 6.88 -6.25
C CYS A 40 -15.90 7.83 -5.28
N ALA A 41 -15.19 8.35 -4.28
CA ALA A 41 -15.77 9.25 -3.29
C ALA A 41 -15.87 10.71 -3.80
N ALA A 42 -14.95 11.11 -4.70
CA ALA A 42 -14.93 12.46 -5.29
C ALA A 42 -14.53 12.38 -6.76
N PRO A 43 -15.10 13.22 -7.63
CA PRO A 43 -14.71 13.29 -9.04
C PRO A 43 -13.20 13.58 -9.19
N HIS A 44 -12.57 12.89 -10.13
CA HIS A 44 -11.18 13.14 -10.54
C HIS A 44 -11.07 13.00 -12.05
N VAL A 45 -10.28 13.86 -12.68
CA VAL A 45 -10.11 13.87 -14.14
C VAL A 45 -9.47 12.57 -14.61
N GLY A 46 -10.12 11.88 -15.54
CA GLY A 46 -9.65 10.59 -16.07
C GLY A 46 -10.11 9.38 -15.25
N VAL A 47 -10.84 9.55 -14.16
CA VAL A 47 -11.44 8.48 -13.37
C VAL A 47 -12.91 8.30 -13.73
N THR A 48 -13.30 7.06 -14.03
CA THR A 48 -14.69 6.65 -14.24
C THR A 48 -15.08 5.61 -13.20
N ALA A 49 -16.14 5.88 -12.44
CA ALA A 49 -16.70 4.88 -11.52
C ALA A 49 -17.84 4.12 -12.22
N LEU A 50 -17.96 2.83 -11.88
CA LEU A 50 -19.12 2.05 -12.31
C LEU A 50 -20.40 2.64 -11.73
N PRO A 51 -21.53 2.58 -12.47
CA PRO A 51 -22.81 2.99 -11.94
C PRO A 51 -23.13 2.27 -10.64
N GLN A 52 -23.39 3.03 -9.57
CA GLN A 52 -23.73 2.46 -8.27
C GLN A 52 -25.08 1.73 -8.35
N SER A 53 -25.08 0.47 -7.97
CA SER A 53 -26.25 -0.37 -7.99
C SER A 53 -26.29 -1.31 -6.78
N PRO A 54 -27.48 -1.74 -6.35
CA PRO A 54 -27.58 -2.77 -5.30
C PRO A 54 -26.81 -4.06 -5.64
N ALA A 55 -26.72 -4.39 -6.95
CA ALA A 55 -25.98 -5.57 -7.40
C ALA A 55 -24.48 -5.51 -7.08
N LEU A 56 -23.84 -4.34 -7.13
CA LEU A 56 -22.43 -4.18 -6.72
C LEU A 56 -22.23 -4.48 -5.23
N ARG A 57 -23.16 -4.01 -4.38
CA ARG A 57 -23.12 -4.28 -2.93
C ARG A 57 -23.39 -5.76 -2.64
N LEU A 58 -24.34 -6.37 -3.34
CA LEU A 58 -24.67 -7.78 -3.18
C LEU A 58 -23.48 -8.68 -3.53
N LYS A 59 -22.69 -8.37 -4.54
CA LYS A 59 -21.47 -9.13 -4.91
C LYS A 59 -20.45 -9.14 -3.77
N PHE A 60 -20.20 -8.01 -3.15
CA PHE A 60 -19.32 -7.91 -1.98
C PHE A 60 -19.87 -8.70 -0.79
N VAL A 61 -21.16 -8.53 -0.47
CA VAL A 61 -21.81 -9.24 0.63
C VAL A 61 -21.79 -10.74 0.38
N TRP A 62 -22.05 -11.18 -0.87
CA TRP A 62 -22.00 -12.57 -1.25
C TRP A 62 -20.63 -13.20 -1.01
N GLU A 63 -19.57 -12.54 -1.42
CA GLU A 63 -18.22 -13.03 -1.17
C GLU A 63 -17.95 -13.20 0.33
N ARG A 64 -18.28 -12.19 1.15
CA ARG A 64 -18.16 -12.27 2.62
C ARG A 64 -19.02 -13.37 3.21
N LEU A 65 -20.24 -13.56 2.72
CA LEU A 65 -21.13 -14.64 3.17
C LEU A 65 -20.54 -16.02 2.91
N VAL A 66 -20.00 -16.25 1.71
CA VAL A 66 -19.37 -17.53 1.37
C VAL A 66 -18.18 -17.82 2.27
N ILE A 67 -17.30 -16.83 2.52
CA ILE A 67 -16.17 -16.98 3.43
C ILE A 67 -16.65 -17.27 4.85
N TRP A 68 -17.67 -16.55 5.33
CA TRP A 68 -18.24 -16.72 6.66
C TRP A 68 -18.85 -18.11 6.87
N LEU A 69 -19.58 -18.63 5.89
CA LEU A 69 -20.14 -19.99 5.92
C LEU A 69 -19.02 -21.06 5.95
N HIS A 70 -17.97 -20.90 5.14
CA HIS A 70 -16.83 -21.84 5.15
C HIS A 70 -16.02 -21.76 6.44
N ASN A 71 -16.04 -20.62 7.12
CA ASN A 71 -15.45 -20.45 8.44
C ASN A 71 -16.41 -20.83 9.59
N ARG A 72 -17.46 -21.63 9.30
CA ARG A 72 -18.49 -22.07 10.27
C ARG A 72 -19.06 -20.91 11.08
N LEU A 73 -19.49 -19.86 10.38
CA LEU A 73 -20.11 -18.65 10.92
C LEU A 73 -19.15 -17.78 11.77
N SER A 74 -17.85 -18.04 11.73
CA SER A 74 -16.85 -17.20 12.41
C SER A 74 -16.54 -15.93 11.59
N ARG A 75 -16.47 -14.80 12.30
CA ARG A 75 -16.02 -13.52 11.70
C ARG A 75 -14.51 -13.36 11.70
N ARG A 76 -13.78 -14.30 12.32
CA ARG A 76 -12.31 -14.28 12.33
C ARG A 76 -11.80 -14.37 10.90
N MET A 77 -10.78 -13.56 10.57
CA MET A 77 -10.12 -13.50 9.26
C MET A 77 -11.02 -13.12 8.07
N LEU A 78 -12.29 -12.76 8.30
CA LEU A 78 -13.28 -12.43 7.26
C LEU A 78 -12.80 -11.31 6.30
N TRP A 79 -11.96 -10.41 6.79
CA TRP A 79 -11.46 -9.24 6.06
C TRP A 79 -10.00 -9.40 5.60
N TYR A 80 -9.38 -10.55 5.88
CA TYR A 80 -7.97 -10.83 5.55
C TYR A 80 -7.80 -11.68 4.30
N VAL A 81 -8.91 -12.21 3.77
CA VAL A 81 -8.91 -13.09 2.61
C VAL A 81 -9.99 -12.67 1.61
N ASP A 82 -9.71 -12.87 0.32
CA ASP A 82 -10.65 -12.69 -0.78
C ASP A 82 -10.64 -13.91 -1.70
N ILE A 83 -11.83 -14.36 -2.10
CA ILE A 83 -11.99 -15.56 -2.97
C ILE A 83 -12.39 -15.20 -4.41
N ALA A 84 -12.73 -13.94 -4.66
CA ALA A 84 -13.10 -13.38 -5.95
C ALA A 84 -14.14 -14.25 -6.71
N ASN A 85 -15.17 -14.71 -5.97
CA ASN A 85 -16.25 -15.55 -6.51
C ASN A 85 -17.41 -14.76 -7.09
N ALA A 86 -17.40 -13.44 -6.97
CA ALA A 86 -18.38 -12.53 -7.55
C ALA A 86 -17.69 -11.24 -8.03
N GLY A 87 -18.15 -10.71 -9.16
CA GLY A 87 -17.55 -9.51 -9.73
C GLY A 87 -18.40 -8.92 -10.86
N THR A 88 -17.92 -7.85 -11.46
CA THR A 88 -18.57 -7.15 -12.58
C THR A 88 -17.76 -7.34 -13.85
N ASP A 89 -18.41 -7.67 -14.95
CA ASP A 89 -17.77 -7.74 -16.26
C ASP A 89 -17.53 -6.32 -16.78
N ILE A 90 -16.27 -5.95 -16.87
CA ILE A 90 -15.83 -4.65 -17.40
C ILE A 90 -15.38 -4.75 -18.87
N THR A 91 -15.33 -5.95 -19.46
CA THR A 91 -14.78 -6.15 -20.81
C THR A 91 -15.64 -5.50 -21.91
N ARG A 92 -16.90 -5.17 -21.59
CA ARG A 92 -17.81 -4.45 -22.49
C ARG A 92 -17.86 -2.95 -22.21
N HIS A 93 -17.14 -2.48 -21.20
CA HIS A 93 -17.10 -1.04 -20.88
C HIS A 93 -16.33 -0.28 -21.97
N PRO A 94 -16.79 0.90 -22.43
CA PRO A 94 -16.12 1.65 -23.51
C PRO A 94 -14.63 1.89 -23.22
N ALA A 95 -14.27 2.30 -22.02
CA ALA A 95 -12.88 2.51 -21.64
C ALA A 95 -12.02 1.23 -21.76
N PHE A 96 -12.59 0.03 -21.49
CA PHE A 96 -11.90 -1.24 -21.69
C PHE A 96 -11.71 -1.56 -23.19
N LEU A 97 -12.76 -1.34 -23.99
CA LEU A 97 -12.71 -1.63 -25.42
C LEU A 97 -11.67 -0.75 -26.14
N GLU A 98 -11.58 0.53 -25.75
CA GLU A 98 -10.64 1.50 -26.31
C GLU A 98 -9.18 1.30 -25.88
N ALA A 99 -8.92 0.65 -24.73
CA ALA A 99 -7.58 0.52 -24.17
C ALA A 99 -6.70 -0.44 -24.98
N ASP A 100 -5.44 -0.10 -25.12
CA ASP A 100 -4.37 -0.97 -25.61
C ASP A 100 -3.79 -1.84 -24.49
N VAL A 101 -3.69 -1.26 -23.30
CA VAL A 101 -3.13 -1.87 -22.09
C VAL A 101 -4.16 -1.86 -20.97
N ILE A 102 -4.33 -3.00 -20.30
CA ILE A 102 -5.10 -3.12 -19.06
C ILE A 102 -4.13 -3.26 -17.90
N HIS A 103 -4.11 -2.25 -17.04
CA HIS A 103 -3.23 -2.22 -15.87
C HIS A 103 -4.04 -2.47 -14.59
N LEU A 104 -3.96 -3.70 -14.09
CA LEU A 104 -4.64 -4.12 -12.87
C LEU A 104 -3.85 -3.68 -11.63
N HIS A 105 -4.56 -3.17 -10.65
CA HIS A 105 -4.05 -2.85 -9.32
C HIS A 105 -4.75 -3.73 -8.29
N TRP A 106 -5.50 -3.15 -7.37
CA TRP A 106 -6.23 -3.89 -6.34
C TRP A 106 -7.70 -4.07 -6.79
N VAL A 107 -8.10 -5.28 -7.16
CA VAL A 107 -9.37 -5.55 -7.85
C VAL A 107 -10.36 -6.41 -7.05
N ASN A 108 -10.13 -6.53 -5.77
CA ASN A 108 -10.85 -7.39 -4.84
C ASN A 108 -12.19 -6.83 -4.33
N GLN A 109 -12.77 -7.47 -3.33
CA GLN A 109 -14.01 -7.08 -2.64
C GLN A 109 -15.23 -6.98 -3.58
N GLY A 110 -15.45 -7.99 -4.41
CA GLY A 110 -16.61 -8.08 -5.29
C GLY A 110 -16.54 -7.17 -6.52
N PHE A 111 -15.37 -6.60 -6.84
CA PHE A 111 -15.19 -5.82 -8.06
C PHE A 111 -14.95 -6.73 -9.26
N LEU A 112 -13.88 -7.49 -9.27
CA LEU A 112 -13.63 -8.51 -10.29
C LEU A 112 -13.63 -9.90 -9.67
N SER A 113 -14.31 -10.85 -10.31
CA SER A 113 -14.20 -12.27 -9.98
C SER A 113 -13.11 -12.94 -10.81
N LEU A 114 -12.77 -14.20 -10.47
CA LEU A 114 -11.83 -15.00 -11.26
C LEU A 114 -12.31 -15.20 -12.70
N ASP A 115 -13.61 -15.29 -12.93
CA ASP A 115 -14.17 -15.43 -14.29
C ASP A 115 -14.06 -14.12 -15.10
N GLN A 116 -14.19 -12.96 -14.46
CA GLN A 116 -13.92 -11.68 -15.13
C GLN A 116 -12.42 -11.48 -15.40
N LEU A 117 -11.55 -11.89 -14.48
CA LEU A 117 -10.11 -11.87 -14.71
C LEU A 117 -9.74 -12.78 -15.89
N ASP A 118 -10.33 -13.98 -15.99
CA ASP A 118 -10.15 -14.88 -17.12
C ASP A 118 -10.51 -14.20 -18.46
N ARG A 119 -11.68 -13.55 -18.53
CA ARG A 119 -12.10 -12.78 -19.72
C ARG A 119 -11.15 -11.64 -20.07
N ILE A 120 -10.65 -10.93 -19.06
CA ILE A 120 -9.65 -9.87 -19.25
C ILE A 120 -8.37 -10.45 -19.82
N PHE A 121 -7.88 -11.57 -19.29
CA PHE A 121 -6.67 -12.21 -19.75
C PHE A 121 -6.79 -12.77 -21.17
N GLN A 122 -7.99 -13.22 -21.56
CA GLN A 122 -8.28 -13.72 -22.92
C GLN A 122 -8.62 -12.60 -23.92
N SER A 123 -8.66 -11.35 -23.51
CA SER A 123 -9.05 -10.22 -24.39
C SER A 123 -8.03 -9.89 -25.49
N GLY A 124 -6.84 -10.49 -25.47
CA GLY A 124 -5.74 -10.18 -26.39
C GLY A 124 -5.03 -8.85 -26.10
N LYS A 125 -5.49 -8.10 -25.10
CA LYS A 125 -4.85 -6.85 -24.68
C LYS A 125 -3.61 -7.14 -23.81
N ARG A 126 -2.67 -6.20 -23.77
CA ARG A 126 -1.53 -6.27 -22.87
C ARG A 126 -1.99 -6.13 -21.42
N ILE A 127 -1.56 -7.06 -20.55
CA ILE A 127 -1.93 -7.07 -19.14
C ILE A 127 -0.71 -6.80 -18.28
N VAL A 128 -0.80 -5.74 -17.47
CA VAL A 128 0.15 -5.41 -16.41
C VAL A 128 -0.59 -5.49 -15.08
N TRP A 129 0.03 -6.04 -14.04
CA TRP A 129 -0.59 -6.16 -12.71
C TRP A 129 0.35 -5.70 -11.61
N THR A 130 0.06 -4.52 -11.05
CA THR A 130 0.82 -4.00 -9.91
C THR A 130 0.41 -4.66 -8.60
N LEU A 131 1.40 -5.20 -7.90
CA LEU A 131 1.26 -5.96 -6.66
C LEU A 131 1.32 -5.02 -5.45
N HIS A 132 0.16 -4.58 -4.97
CA HIS A 132 0.06 -3.81 -3.71
C HIS A 132 0.05 -4.71 -2.49
N ASP A 133 -0.40 -5.95 -2.65
CA ASP A 133 -0.40 -7.02 -1.65
C ASP A 133 -0.12 -8.37 -2.32
N GLN A 134 -0.23 -9.44 -1.57
CA GLN A 134 0.16 -10.78 -2.02
C GLN A 134 -0.98 -11.56 -2.67
N TRP A 135 -2.21 -11.01 -2.72
CA TRP A 135 -3.36 -11.73 -3.25
C TRP A 135 -3.19 -12.22 -4.71
N PRO A 136 -2.60 -11.46 -5.64
CA PRO A 136 -2.46 -11.91 -7.03
C PRO A 136 -1.71 -13.24 -7.17
N TYR A 137 -0.70 -13.47 -6.34
CA TYR A 137 0.16 -14.66 -6.43
C TYR A 137 -0.02 -15.68 -5.27
N THR A 138 -1.04 -15.49 -4.43
CA THR A 138 -1.45 -16.45 -3.39
C THR A 138 -2.82 -17.07 -3.71
N GLY A 139 -3.33 -17.99 -2.87
CA GLY A 139 -4.69 -18.50 -3.00
C GLY A 139 -5.72 -17.42 -2.71
N ILE A 140 -5.81 -17.01 -1.45
CA ILE A 140 -6.88 -16.12 -0.96
C ILE A 140 -6.37 -14.97 -0.07
N CYS A 141 -5.13 -15.02 0.40
CA CYS A 141 -4.65 -14.09 1.41
C CYS A 141 -3.96 -12.84 0.81
N HIS A 142 -4.19 -11.69 1.43
CA HIS A 142 -3.49 -10.43 1.10
C HIS A 142 -2.08 -10.37 1.71
N HIS A 143 -1.86 -11.10 2.79
CA HIS A 143 -0.57 -11.21 3.48
C HIS A 143 -0.36 -12.66 3.92
N SER A 144 0.66 -13.31 3.39
CA SER A 144 0.95 -14.72 3.71
C SER A 144 1.58 -14.92 5.10
N VAL A 145 2.11 -13.84 5.68
CA VAL A 145 2.92 -13.88 6.91
C VAL A 145 4.06 -14.88 6.72
N ASP A 146 4.14 -15.95 7.52
CA ASP A 146 5.17 -16.98 7.42
C ASP A 146 4.77 -18.16 6.51
N CYS A 147 3.57 -18.09 5.87
CA CYS A 147 3.10 -19.18 5.01
C CYS A 147 3.75 -19.12 3.63
N THR A 148 4.41 -20.19 3.22
CA THR A 148 5.09 -20.34 1.93
C THR A 148 4.38 -21.28 0.94
N ARG A 149 3.17 -21.77 1.27
CA ARG A 149 2.46 -22.77 0.44
C ARG A 149 2.15 -22.29 -0.98
N TYR A 150 2.02 -20.97 -1.20
CA TYR A 150 1.82 -20.40 -2.53
C TYR A 150 2.97 -20.70 -3.51
N GLN A 151 4.13 -21.11 -3.00
CA GLN A 151 5.26 -21.51 -3.84
C GLN A 151 5.03 -22.84 -4.55
N HIS A 152 4.09 -23.65 -4.08
CA HIS A 152 3.69 -24.93 -4.68
C HIS A 152 2.20 -24.98 -4.96
N HIS A 153 1.37 -25.13 -3.93
CA HIS A 153 -0.07 -25.10 -4.01
C HIS A 153 -0.68 -24.73 -2.64
N CYS A 154 -1.59 -23.74 -2.62
CA CYS A 154 -2.28 -23.37 -1.38
C CYS A 154 -3.25 -24.48 -0.94
N HIS A 155 -3.19 -24.84 0.33
CA HIS A 155 -4.09 -25.74 1.05
C HIS A 155 -3.87 -25.59 2.55
N HIS A 156 -4.73 -26.16 3.42
CA HIS A 156 -4.60 -26.03 4.88
C HIS A 156 -4.27 -24.60 5.29
N CYS A 157 -5.03 -23.62 4.77
CA CYS A 157 -4.71 -22.20 4.91
C CYS A 157 -4.80 -21.74 6.37
N PRO A 158 -3.71 -21.21 6.96
CA PRO A 158 -3.71 -20.77 8.37
C PRO A 158 -4.61 -19.56 8.61
N GLN A 159 -5.05 -18.88 7.55
CA GLN A 159 -5.99 -17.76 7.65
C GLN A 159 -7.45 -18.18 7.55
N LEU A 160 -7.74 -19.47 7.43
CA LEU A 160 -9.10 -20.01 7.56
C LEU A 160 -9.30 -20.62 8.95
N CYS A 161 -10.51 -20.52 9.49
CA CYS A 161 -10.83 -21.13 10.79
C CYS A 161 -10.81 -22.65 10.74
N HIS A 162 -11.01 -23.24 9.56
CA HIS A 162 -11.04 -24.68 9.34
C HIS A 162 -10.15 -25.06 8.14
N PRO A 163 -8.82 -25.06 8.33
CA PRO A 163 -7.88 -25.46 7.30
C PRO A 163 -8.09 -26.92 6.89
N SER A 164 -8.09 -27.21 5.58
CA SER A 164 -8.17 -28.58 5.06
C SER A 164 -7.42 -28.70 3.73
N ALA A 165 -7.22 -29.94 3.27
CA ALA A 165 -6.52 -30.22 2.02
C ALA A 165 -7.23 -29.62 0.78
N LYS A 166 -8.54 -29.46 0.84
CA LYS A 166 -9.36 -28.91 -0.27
C LYS A 166 -10.20 -27.71 0.20
N ASP A 167 -9.63 -26.87 1.06
CA ASP A 167 -10.27 -25.64 1.55
C ASP A 167 -10.42 -24.58 0.45
N LEU A 168 -10.95 -23.40 0.81
CA LEU A 168 -11.12 -22.28 -0.12
C LEU A 168 -9.83 -21.89 -0.78
N SER A 169 -8.70 -21.91 -0.05
CA SER A 169 -7.41 -21.53 -0.62
C SER A 169 -6.96 -22.47 -1.72
N TYR A 170 -7.21 -23.77 -1.56
CA TYR A 170 -6.92 -24.77 -2.59
C TYR A 170 -7.73 -24.51 -3.87
N LYS A 171 -9.04 -24.32 -3.74
CA LYS A 171 -9.95 -24.12 -4.86
C LYS A 171 -9.63 -22.85 -5.65
N VAL A 172 -9.43 -21.76 -4.95
CA VAL A 172 -9.10 -20.46 -5.55
C VAL A 172 -7.73 -20.49 -6.21
N PHE A 173 -6.72 -21.11 -5.56
CA PHE A 173 -5.39 -21.26 -6.15
C PHE A 173 -5.40 -22.07 -7.44
N ALA A 174 -6.10 -23.22 -7.45
CA ALA A 174 -6.25 -24.06 -8.64
C ALA A 174 -6.92 -23.30 -9.79
N ARG A 175 -7.97 -22.50 -9.51
CA ARG A 175 -8.64 -21.68 -10.52
C ARG A 175 -7.72 -20.58 -11.04
N LYS A 176 -7.01 -19.85 -10.16
CA LYS A 176 -5.99 -18.85 -10.56
C LYS A 176 -4.93 -19.48 -11.46
N LEU A 177 -4.41 -20.64 -11.07
CA LEU A 177 -3.40 -21.35 -11.85
C LEU A 177 -3.90 -21.69 -13.26
N SER A 178 -5.15 -22.14 -13.37
CA SER A 178 -5.77 -22.45 -14.66
C SER A 178 -5.87 -21.24 -15.58
N ILE A 179 -6.35 -20.09 -15.07
CA ILE A 179 -6.54 -18.88 -15.90
C ILE A 179 -5.22 -18.18 -16.23
N MET A 180 -4.28 -18.15 -15.27
CA MET A 180 -3.00 -17.46 -15.45
C MET A 180 -2.07 -18.21 -16.42
N ARG A 181 -2.04 -19.54 -16.41
CA ARG A 181 -1.23 -20.32 -17.36
C ARG A 181 -1.53 -20.03 -18.83
N GLN A 182 -2.72 -19.54 -19.14
CA GLN A 182 -3.15 -19.20 -20.50
C GLN A 182 -2.95 -17.73 -20.86
N ALA A 183 -2.48 -16.93 -19.92
CA ALA A 183 -2.32 -15.49 -20.05
C ALA A 183 -0.85 -15.09 -20.23
N ARG A 184 -0.64 -13.89 -20.74
CA ARG A 184 0.66 -13.18 -20.66
C ARG A 184 0.47 -11.97 -19.75
N ILE A 185 1.03 -12.05 -18.55
CA ILE A 185 0.89 -10.98 -17.54
C ILE A 185 2.29 -10.49 -17.17
N THR A 186 2.48 -9.18 -17.13
CA THR A 186 3.64 -8.58 -16.48
C THR A 186 3.25 -8.18 -15.06
N PHE A 187 3.81 -8.85 -14.07
CA PHE A 187 3.62 -8.49 -12.66
C PHE A 187 4.64 -7.43 -12.25
N VAL A 188 4.17 -6.39 -11.57
CA VAL A 188 5.01 -5.28 -11.11
C VAL A 188 4.91 -5.18 -9.59
N GLY A 189 5.95 -5.58 -8.86
CA GLY A 189 6.04 -5.36 -7.42
C GLY A 189 6.31 -3.88 -7.10
N CYS A 190 5.55 -3.29 -6.19
CA CYS A 190 5.88 -1.94 -5.69
C CYS A 190 7.24 -1.90 -4.98
N SER A 191 7.71 -3.04 -4.47
CA SER A 191 9.03 -3.24 -3.87
C SER A 191 9.71 -4.47 -4.47
N ARG A 192 11.03 -4.50 -4.40
CA ARG A 192 11.81 -5.72 -4.74
C ARG A 192 11.44 -6.89 -3.83
N TRP A 193 11.10 -6.58 -2.58
CA TRP A 193 10.65 -7.60 -1.62
C TRP A 193 9.40 -8.34 -2.13
N ILE A 194 8.33 -7.61 -2.53
CA ILE A 194 7.10 -8.27 -2.99
C ILE A 194 7.29 -8.93 -4.36
N ALA A 195 8.10 -8.33 -5.24
CA ALA A 195 8.47 -8.94 -6.52
C ALA A 195 9.18 -10.27 -6.31
N GLY A 196 10.19 -10.33 -5.44
CA GLY A 196 10.92 -11.56 -5.12
C GLY A 196 10.06 -12.62 -4.40
N LEU A 197 9.00 -12.23 -3.68
CA LEU A 197 8.02 -13.20 -3.18
C LEU A 197 7.12 -13.71 -4.31
N ALA A 198 6.69 -12.85 -5.21
CA ALA A 198 5.88 -13.22 -6.36
C ALA A 198 6.62 -14.19 -7.28
N GLU A 199 7.89 -13.96 -7.58
CA GLU A 199 8.74 -14.85 -8.40
C GLU A 199 8.79 -16.29 -7.89
N LYS A 200 8.66 -16.49 -6.58
CA LYS A 200 8.62 -17.81 -5.95
C LYS A 200 7.28 -18.53 -6.09
N SER A 201 6.24 -17.84 -6.53
CA SER A 201 4.91 -18.43 -6.65
C SER A 201 4.76 -19.23 -7.95
N VAL A 202 4.15 -20.40 -7.86
CA VAL A 202 3.74 -21.19 -9.05
C VAL A 202 2.75 -20.42 -9.93
N LEU A 203 1.98 -19.46 -9.37
CA LEU A 203 1.02 -18.65 -10.14
C LEU A 203 1.70 -17.66 -11.08
N THR A 204 2.93 -17.27 -10.80
CA THR A 204 3.68 -16.32 -11.62
C THR A 204 4.73 -16.99 -12.52
N GLN A 205 4.87 -18.31 -12.44
CA GLN A 205 5.79 -19.04 -13.31
C GLN A 205 5.42 -18.85 -14.78
N GLY A 206 6.42 -18.52 -15.60
CA GLY A 206 6.24 -18.23 -17.02
C GLY A 206 5.78 -16.81 -17.33
N HIS A 207 5.58 -15.98 -16.31
CA HIS A 207 5.28 -14.56 -16.42
C HIS A 207 6.50 -13.70 -16.09
N ARG A 208 6.55 -12.50 -16.65
CA ARG A 208 7.55 -11.51 -16.26
C ARG A 208 7.19 -10.92 -14.92
N VAL A 209 8.17 -10.82 -14.01
CA VAL A 209 8.05 -10.13 -12.72
C VAL A 209 9.13 -9.06 -12.66
N VAL A 210 8.76 -7.83 -12.35
CA VAL A 210 9.68 -6.70 -12.21
C VAL A 210 9.32 -5.88 -10.97
N SER A 211 10.15 -4.91 -10.61
CA SER A 211 9.83 -3.98 -9.50
C SER A 211 9.88 -2.54 -9.99
N VAL A 212 8.79 -1.79 -9.73
CA VAL A 212 8.69 -0.36 -9.96
C VAL A 212 7.99 0.26 -8.75
N PRO A 213 8.62 1.22 -8.04
CA PRO A 213 8.04 1.81 -6.83
C PRO A 213 6.84 2.70 -7.13
N ASN A 214 6.10 3.07 -6.09
CA ASN A 214 5.00 4.02 -6.20
C ASN A 214 5.52 5.44 -6.40
N ALA A 215 4.85 6.21 -7.25
CA ALA A 215 5.17 7.63 -7.47
C ALA A 215 4.72 8.50 -6.29
N VAL A 216 5.51 9.52 -5.98
CA VAL A 216 5.15 10.56 -5.00
C VAL A 216 5.00 11.90 -5.75
N PRO A 217 3.82 12.53 -5.72
CA PRO A 217 3.58 13.77 -6.43
C PRO A 217 4.38 14.95 -5.85
N SER A 218 4.67 15.95 -6.69
CA SER A 218 5.52 17.11 -6.36
C SER A 218 5.02 17.98 -5.21
N VAL A 219 3.75 17.86 -4.83
CA VAL A 219 3.20 18.53 -3.63
C VAL A 219 3.96 18.15 -2.36
N PHE A 220 4.54 16.94 -2.31
CA PHE A 220 5.44 16.54 -1.22
C PHE A 220 6.86 17.06 -1.50
N SER A 221 7.05 18.34 -1.31
CA SER A 221 8.33 19.06 -1.48
C SER A 221 8.78 19.70 -0.17
N PRO A 222 10.07 20.00 -0.01
CA PRO A 222 10.58 20.66 1.18
C PRO A 222 9.86 21.97 1.49
N MET A 223 9.61 22.19 2.76
CA MET A 223 8.96 23.38 3.31
C MET A 223 9.78 23.86 4.53
N ASP A 224 9.68 25.14 4.85
CA ASP A 224 10.23 25.66 6.10
C ASP A 224 9.54 25.01 7.32
N LYS A 225 10.35 24.54 8.25
CA LYS A 225 9.86 23.77 9.41
C LYS A 225 9.01 24.61 10.35
N ALA A 226 9.39 25.86 10.59
CA ALA A 226 8.65 26.76 11.49
C ALA A 226 7.30 27.11 10.85
N GLU A 227 7.26 27.39 9.56
CA GLU A 227 6.02 27.61 8.83
C GLU A 227 5.11 26.37 8.89
N ALA A 228 5.66 25.20 8.63
CA ALA A 228 4.92 23.92 8.70
C ALA A 228 4.33 23.68 10.09
N ARG A 229 5.06 23.98 11.16
CA ARG A 229 4.58 23.90 12.56
C ARG A 229 3.44 24.89 12.82
N ARG A 230 3.59 26.15 12.39
CA ARG A 230 2.53 27.18 12.53
C ARG A 230 1.24 26.76 11.83
N MET A 231 1.31 26.16 10.64
CA MET A 231 0.13 25.65 9.89
C MET A 231 -0.67 24.62 10.68
N HIS A 232 -0.05 23.95 11.65
CA HIS A 232 -0.68 22.90 12.46
C HIS A 232 -0.84 23.29 13.95
N GLY A 233 -0.56 24.55 14.32
CA GLY A 233 -0.65 25.03 15.69
C GLY A 233 0.34 24.35 16.64
N LEU A 234 1.49 23.92 16.11
CA LEU A 234 2.56 23.30 16.88
C LEU A 234 3.57 24.37 17.34
N PRO A 235 4.15 24.26 18.55
CA PRO A 235 5.30 25.08 18.95
C PRO A 235 6.44 24.99 17.92
N GLU A 236 7.08 26.13 17.67
CA GLU A 236 8.16 26.19 16.67
C GLU A 236 9.43 25.48 17.14
N GLU A 237 9.65 25.42 18.44
CA GLU A 237 10.82 24.78 19.04
C GLU A 237 10.54 23.34 19.49
N GLY A 238 11.61 22.58 19.72
CA GLY A 238 11.56 21.19 20.19
C GLY A 238 11.79 20.17 19.07
N LYS A 239 11.95 18.92 19.46
CA LYS A 239 12.08 17.77 18.57
C LYS A 239 10.74 17.07 18.46
N TYR A 240 10.34 16.73 17.24
CA TYR A 240 9.03 16.12 16.94
C TYR A 240 9.16 14.77 16.25
N ILE A 241 8.55 13.76 16.86
CA ILE A 241 8.28 12.46 16.24
C ILE A 241 6.91 12.52 15.60
N LEU A 242 6.78 12.11 14.33
CA LEU A 242 5.50 11.94 13.65
C LEU A 242 5.21 10.45 13.46
N PHE A 243 4.03 10.03 13.89
CA PHE A 243 3.45 8.72 13.58
C PHE A 243 2.10 8.91 12.89
N GLY A 244 1.85 8.17 11.82
CA GLY A 244 0.61 8.30 11.06
C GLY A 244 0.05 6.98 10.56
N SER A 245 -1.28 6.82 10.69
CA SER A 245 -2.01 5.69 10.11
C SER A 245 -3.47 6.03 9.90
N CYS A 246 -4.08 5.56 8.79
CA CYS A 246 -5.53 5.71 8.58
C CYS A 246 -6.36 5.13 9.75
N LYS A 247 -5.88 4.05 10.35
CA LYS A 247 -6.47 3.42 11.54
C LYS A 247 -5.37 3.19 12.56
N VAL A 248 -5.20 4.13 13.48
CA VAL A 248 -4.15 4.08 14.50
C VAL A 248 -4.27 2.84 15.39
N ALA A 249 -5.48 2.35 15.62
CA ALA A 249 -5.75 1.12 16.38
C ALA A 249 -5.41 -0.19 15.62
N ASP A 250 -4.99 -0.12 14.37
CA ASP A 250 -4.54 -1.32 13.64
C ASP A 250 -3.18 -1.79 14.20
N ARG A 251 -3.20 -2.92 14.91
CA ARG A 251 -2.01 -3.51 15.54
C ARG A 251 -0.84 -3.72 14.57
N ARG A 252 -1.13 -3.92 13.27
CA ARG A 252 -0.10 -4.07 12.25
C ARG A 252 0.74 -2.81 12.06
N LYS A 253 0.24 -1.65 12.46
CA LYS A 253 0.96 -0.35 12.39
C LYS A 253 1.90 -0.12 13.57
N GLY A 254 1.83 -0.96 14.59
CA GLY A 254 2.82 -1.01 15.66
C GLY A 254 2.80 0.18 16.63
N ALA A 255 1.65 0.84 16.84
CA ALA A 255 1.52 1.94 17.78
C ALA A 255 2.05 1.60 19.18
N ASP A 256 1.81 0.37 19.64
CA ASP A 256 2.28 -0.11 20.94
C ASP A 256 3.83 -0.05 21.05
N TYR A 257 4.55 -0.37 19.97
CA TYR A 257 6.02 -0.26 19.92
C TYR A 257 6.51 1.17 20.00
N LEU A 258 5.82 2.11 19.38
CA LEU A 258 6.15 3.53 19.50
C LEU A 258 5.95 4.03 20.93
N ILE A 259 4.80 3.71 21.56
CA ILE A 259 4.49 4.06 22.93
C ILE A 259 5.59 3.54 23.87
N GLU A 260 5.97 2.28 23.72
CA GLU A 260 6.99 1.68 24.56
C GLU A 260 8.40 2.27 24.29
N ALA A 261 8.72 2.58 23.04
CA ALA A 261 9.97 3.27 22.69
C ALA A 261 10.04 4.67 23.33
N CYS A 262 8.95 5.43 23.33
CA CYS A 262 8.88 6.76 23.94
C CYS A 262 8.99 6.75 25.47
N ARG A 263 8.78 5.61 26.14
CA ARG A 263 9.02 5.47 27.59
C ARG A 263 10.50 5.39 27.97
N ARG A 264 11.39 5.19 26.99
CA ARG A 264 12.81 5.08 27.23
C ARG A 264 13.46 6.45 27.45
N ALA A 265 14.55 6.46 28.20
CA ALA A 265 15.26 7.70 28.60
C ALA A 265 15.71 8.55 27.40
N GLU A 266 16.08 7.90 26.31
CA GLU A 266 16.58 8.55 25.09
C GLU A 266 15.51 9.47 24.43
N LEU A 267 14.23 9.24 24.69
CA LEU A 267 13.10 9.94 24.04
C LEU A 267 12.22 10.76 25.02
N GLN A 268 12.75 11.11 26.20
CA GLN A 268 11.96 11.89 27.19
C GLN A 268 11.74 13.36 26.80
N HIS A 269 12.54 13.90 25.89
CA HIS A 269 12.54 15.33 25.52
C HIS A 269 11.90 15.60 24.14
N VAL A 270 11.13 14.66 23.62
CA VAL A 270 10.49 14.80 22.32
C VAL A 270 9.01 15.18 22.45
N ASN A 271 8.46 15.75 21.39
CA ASN A 271 7.02 15.89 21.21
C ASN A 271 6.54 14.81 20.24
N VAL A 272 5.31 14.34 20.41
CA VAL A 272 4.75 13.27 19.55
C VAL A 272 3.56 13.84 18.79
N ILE A 273 3.61 13.76 17.46
CA ILE A 273 2.49 14.06 16.57
C ILE A 273 1.89 12.73 16.13
N ILE A 274 0.58 12.58 16.32
CA ILE A 274 -0.16 11.39 15.89
C ILE A 274 -1.21 11.81 14.87
N VAL A 275 -1.15 11.22 13.68
CA VAL A 275 -2.09 11.50 12.58
C VAL A 275 -2.93 10.27 12.28
N GLY A 276 -4.25 10.43 12.32
CA GLY A 276 -5.20 9.39 11.91
C GLY A 276 -6.44 9.31 12.78
N GLY A 277 -7.41 8.56 12.31
CA GLY A 277 -8.69 8.43 13.01
C GLY A 277 -8.60 7.61 14.30
N HIS A 278 -9.40 8.01 15.29
CA HIS A 278 -9.54 7.32 16.57
C HIS A 278 -8.21 7.20 17.34
N ALA A 279 -7.42 8.29 17.38
CA ALA A 279 -6.12 8.32 18.04
C ALA A 279 -6.19 8.84 19.51
N GLU A 280 -7.33 9.30 19.98
CA GLU A 280 -7.52 9.98 21.27
C GLU A 280 -7.04 9.13 22.45
N TRP A 281 -7.22 7.81 22.40
CA TRP A 281 -6.76 6.87 23.43
C TRP A 281 -5.25 6.85 23.63
N MET A 282 -4.49 7.27 22.61
CA MET A 282 -3.04 7.31 22.70
C MET A 282 -2.52 8.46 23.57
N ARG A 283 -3.31 9.52 23.78
CA ARG A 283 -2.86 10.72 24.50
C ARG A 283 -2.27 10.38 25.88
N ASP A 284 -2.98 9.58 26.63
CA ASP A 284 -2.60 9.21 28.01
C ASP A 284 -1.58 8.06 28.07
N SER A 285 -1.17 7.56 26.90
CA SER A 285 -0.18 6.47 26.80
C SER A 285 1.27 6.98 26.79
N PHE A 286 1.48 8.31 26.60
CA PHE A 286 2.78 8.96 26.54
C PHE A 286 2.98 9.86 27.75
N SER A 287 4.25 9.97 28.19
CA SER A 287 4.67 10.99 29.16
C SER A 287 5.03 12.33 28.48
N GLN A 288 5.27 12.30 27.19
CA GLN A 288 5.62 13.44 26.35
C GLN A 288 4.37 14.25 25.97
N PRO A 289 4.53 15.52 25.54
CA PRO A 289 3.45 16.27 24.91
C PRO A 289 2.98 15.58 23.62
N VAL A 290 1.68 15.34 23.50
CA VAL A 290 1.06 14.65 22.34
C VAL A 290 0.11 15.59 21.61
N TYR A 291 0.32 15.71 20.31
CA TYR A 291 -0.50 16.47 19.37
C TYR A 291 -1.26 15.51 18.46
N ILE A 292 -2.55 15.34 18.73
CA ILE A 292 -3.41 14.45 17.91
C ILE A 292 -4.01 15.29 16.80
N ILE A 293 -3.76 14.86 15.57
CA ILE A 293 -4.32 15.45 14.36
C ILE A 293 -5.20 14.39 13.70
N ASN A 294 -6.47 14.71 13.55
CA ASN A 294 -7.42 13.83 12.89
C ASN A 294 -7.01 13.58 11.42
N TYR A 295 -7.77 12.74 10.73
CA TYR A 295 -7.47 12.38 9.35
C TYR A 295 -7.31 13.62 8.45
N VAL A 296 -6.17 13.71 7.77
CA VAL A 296 -5.84 14.82 6.86
C VAL A 296 -6.11 14.39 5.43
N HIS A 297 -7.04 15.08 4.77
CA HIS A 297 -7.43 14.79 3.39
C HIS A 297 -6.58 15.53 2.34
N SER A 298 -6.04 16.70 2.69
CA SER A 298 -5.23 17.51 1.77
C SER A 298 -3.78 17.02 1.74
N PRO A 299 -3.25 16.70 0.54
CA PRO A 299 -1.84 16.35 0.37
C PRO A 299 -0.90 17.47 0.84
N GLU A 300 -1.25 18.76 0.64
CA GLU A 300 -0.46 19.93 1.06
C GLU A 300 -0.34 19.99 2.58
N ARG A 301 -1.46 19.79 3.28
CA ARG A 301 -1.44 19.75 4.75
C ARG A 301 -0.69 18.54 5.28
N MET A 302 -0.75 17.41 4.59
CA MET A 302 0.01 16.22 4.96
C MET A 302 1.51 16.43 4.71
N ALA A 303 1.89 17.08 3.61
CA ALA A 303 3.28 17.47 3.33
C ALA A 303 3.82 18.42 4.42
N ALA A 304 3.01 19.39 4.84
CA ALA A 304 3.36 20.28 5.94
C ALA A 304 3.55 19.51 7.27
N LEU A 305 2.73 18.51 7.56
CA LEU A 305 2.92 17.67 8.75
C LEU A 305 4.22 16.88 8.73
N TYR A 306 4.57 16.29 7.60
CA TYR A 306 5.88 15.64 7.47
C TYR A 306 7.01 16.67 7.66
N ALA A 307 6.91 17.86 7.04
CA ALA A 307 7.92 18.90 7.17
C ALA A 307 8.08 19.45 8.59
N ALA A 308 6.99 19.50 9.37
CA ALA A 308 6.98 19.92 10.78
C ALA A 308 7.75 18.97 11.71
N ALA A 309 7.83 17.69 11.34
CA ALA A 309 8.50 16.66 12.14
C ALA A 309 10.02 16.65 11.91
N ASP A 310 10.76 16.16 12.90
CA ASP A 310 12.18 15.88 12.81
C ASP A 310 12.44 14.44 12.35
N VAL A 311 11.51 13.52 12.64
CA VAL A 311 11.56 12.13 12.24
C VAL A 311 10.15 11.57 12.03
N TYR A 312 9.96 10.82 10.97
CA TYR A 312 8.76 9.99 10.77
C TYR A 312 9.04 8.56 11.23
N VAL A 313 8.20 8.04 12.15
CA VAL A 313 8.38 6.70 12.71
C VAL A 313 7.26 5.78 12.26
N THR A 314 7.62 4.65 11.68
CA THR A 314 6.66 3.62 11.23
C THR A 314 7.07 2.24 11.75
N PRO A 315 6.71 1.87 12.99
CA PRO A 315 7.03 0.57 13.58
C PRO A 315 6.07 -0.52 13.12
N SER A 316 5.74 -0.50 11.84
CA SER A 316 4.79 -1.44 11.23
C SER A 316 5.30 -2.88 11.29
N LEU A 317 4.38 -3.81 11.56
CA LEU A 317 4.67 -5.26 11.62
C LEU A 317 4.49 -5.96 10.27
N GLN A 318 3.82 -5.29 9.33
CA GLN A 318 3.61 -5.75 7.96
C GLN A 318 3.52 -4.55 7.04
N GLU A 319 4.37 -4.50 6.04
CA GLU A 319 4.36 -3.48 4.99
C GLU A 319 4.85 -4.07 3.66
N ASN A 320 4.35 -3.52 2.55
CA ASN A 320 4.96 -3.71 1.25
C ASN A 320 5.91 -2.53 0.97
N LEU A 321 5.38 -1.41 0.49
CA LEU A 321 6.11 -0.17 0.27
C LEU A 321 5.26 0.99 0.80
N PRO A 322 5.44 1.42 2.06
CA PRO A 322 4.58 2.44 2.67
C PRO A 322 4.75 3.80 1.98
N ASN A 323 3.71 4.30 1.33
CA ASN A 323 3.70 5.63 0.70
C ASN A 323 4.11 6.73 1.68
N THR A 324 3.78 6.58 2.95
CA THR A 324 4.10 7.55 4.01
C THR A 324 5.60 7.75 4.22
N ILE A 325 6.43 6.70 4.08
CA ILE A 325 7.90 6.85 4.11
C ILE A 325 8.35 7.66 2.89
N ALA A 326 7.88 7.30 1.70
CA ALA A 326 8.25 8.00 0.47
C ALA A 326 7.83 9.48 0.51
N GLU A 327 6.64 9.78 1.02
CA GLU A 327 6.11 11.13 1.23
C GLU A 327 6.96 11.93 2.24
N ALA A 328 7.24 11.36 3.42
CA ALA A 328 8.07 11.99 4.44
C ALA A 328 9.48 12.30 3.92
N MET A 329 10.13 11.33 3.27
CA MET A 329 11.46 11.54 2.69
C MET A 329 11.42 12.56 1.54
N SER A 330 10.32 12.67 0.80
CA SER A 330 10.15 13.65 -0.28
C SER A 330 10.13 15.09 0.22
N VAL A 331 9.64 15.35 1.42
CA VAL A 331 9.75 16.67 2.07
C VAL A 331 11.08 16.85 2.84
N GLY A 332 11.91 15.83 2.85
CA GLY A 332 13.20 15.83 3.55
C GLY A 332 13.13 15.30 5.00
N THR A 333 12.05 14.69 5.45
CA THR A 333 11.94 14.16 6.81
C THR A 333 12.49 12.73 6.84
N PRO A 334 13.58 12.47 7.60
CA PRO A 334 14.14 11.13 7.72
C PRO A 334 13.18 10.19 8.43
N CYS A 335 13.30 8.91 8.14
CA CYS A 335 12.38 7.90 8.63
C CYS A 335 13.07 6.85 9.50
N VAL A 336 12.31 6.33 10.47
CA VAL A 336 12.70 5.14 11.25
C VAL A 336 11.60 4.09 11.10
N GLY A 337 11.98 2.87 10.75
CA GLY A 337 11.04 1.76 10.60
C GLY A 337 11.67 0.42 10.97
N PHE A 338 10.85 -0.60 11.21
CA PHE A 338 11.34 -1.94 11.41
C PHE A 338 11.85 -2.59 10.12
N GLU A 339 12.78 -3.52 10.26
CA GLU A 339 13.26 -4.39 9.17
C GLU A 339 12.15 -5.36 8.74
N VAL A 340 11.20 -4.87 7.94
CA VAL A 340 10.05 -5.64 7.45
C VAL A 340 9.61 -5.18 6.06
N GLY A 341 9.26 -6.14 5.20
CA GLY A 341 8.75 -5.84 3.86
C GLY A 341 9.74 -5.05 3.01
N GLY A 342 9.25 -4.01 2.35
CA GLY A 342 10.06 -3.11 1.53
C GLY A 342 10.65 -1.92 2.30
N ILE A 343 10.45 -1.80 3.62
CA ILE A 343 11.03 -0.69 4.42
C ILE A 343 12.56 -0.61 4.27
N PRO A 344 13.33 -1.74 4.33
CA PRO A 344 14.78 -1.69 4.13
C PRO A 344 15.24 -1.25 2.73
N GLU A 345 14.35 -1.26 1.75
CA GLU A 345 14.67 -0.73 0.40
C GLU A 345 14.52 0.79 0.32
N MET A 346 13.67 1.35 1.20
CA MET A 346 13.37 2.77 1.25
C MET A 346 14.38 3.54 2.11
N ILE A 347 14.78 2.93 3.23
CA ILE A 347 15.68 3.53 4.22
C ILE A 347 17.06 2.90 4.10
N ASP A 348 18.03 3.66 3.64
CA ASP A 348 19.43 3.29 3.69
C ASP A 348 19.93 3.55 5.12
N HIS A 349 20.10 2.46 5.88
CA HIS A 349 20.37 2.50 7.33
C HIS A 349 21.56 3.41 7.67
N ARG A 350 21.31 4.38 8.56
CA ARG A 350 22.28 5.41 8.99
C ARG A 350 22.82 6.33 7.89
N GLN A 351 22.12 6.43 6.75
CA GLN A 351 22.45 7.37 5.69
C GLN A 351 21.33 8.39 5.49
N ASN A 352 20.07 7.92 5.37
CA ASN A 352 18.89 8.77 5.20
C ASN A 352 17.79 8.50 6.22
N GLY A 353 18.07 7.61 7.19
CA GLY A 353 17.15 7.18 8.24
C GLY A 353 17.71 5.98 8.98
N TYR A 354 16.86 5.26 9.71
CA TYR A 354 17.28 4.13 10.50
C TYR A 354 16.32 2.94 10.33
N VAL A 355 16.86 1.77 10.00
CA VAL A 355 16.14 0.50 9.98
C VAL A 355 16.41 -0.21 11.31
N ALA A 356 15.38 -0.29 12.15
CA ALA A 356 15.45 -0.96 13.43
C ALA A 356 15.14 -2.46 13.29
N ARG A 357 15.76 -3.28 14.12
CA ARG A 357 15.48 -4.73 14.16
C ARG A 357 13.99 -4.97 14.42
N TYR A 358 13.45 -5.95 13.72
CA TYR A 358 12.03 -6.28 13.79
C TYR A 358 11.57 -6.56 15.23
N LYS A 359 10.56 -5.82 15.68
CA LYS A 359 9.97 -5.89 17.03
C LYS A 359 10.92 -5.55 18.20
N ASP A 360 12.08 -4.97 17.94
CA ASP A 360 13.01 -4.55 19.00
C ASP A 360 12.74 -3.08 19.38
N VAL A 361 12.03 -2.88 20.50
CA VAL A 361 11.70 -1.57 21.05
C VAL A 361 12.96 -0.76 21.39
N ALA A 362 13.98 -1.43 21.94
CA ALA A 362 15.22 -0.75 22.34
C ALA A 362 15.97 -0.23 21.11
N ASP A 363 16.00 -1.02 20.04
CA ASP A 363 16.63 -0.61 18.79
C ASP A 363 15.84 0.48 18.08
N LEU A 364 14.50 0.42 18.14
CA LEU A 364 13.61 1.47 17.63
C LEU A 364 13.90 2.80 18.32
N ALA A 365 13.95 2.82 19.65
CA ALA A 365 14.24 4.03 20.44
C ALA A 365 15.64 4.60 20.13
N ARG A 366 16.68 3.73 20.08
CA ARG A 366 18.04 4.16 19.68
C ARG A 366 18.05 4.73 18.26
N GLY A 367 17.31 4.12 17.34
CA GLY A 367 17.20 4.59 15.96
C GLY A 367 16.57 5.96 15.86
N VAL A 368 15.49 6.20 16.62
CA VAL A 368 14.84 7.52 16.69
C VAL A 368 15.78 8.57 17.28
N ALA A 369 16.41 8.28 18.43
CA ALA A 369 17.38 9.19 19.05
C ALA A 369 18.54 9.51 18.08
N TRP A 370 19.09 8.48 17.44
CA TRP A 370 20.17 8.67 16.49
C TRP A 370 19.77 9.56 15.31
N VAL A 371 18.56 9.40 14.75
CA VAL A 371 18.06 10.26 13.66
C VAL A 371 17.85 11.69 14.14
N LEU A 372 17.36 11.90 15.36
CA LEU A 372 17.16 13.23 15.95
C LEU A 372 18.48 14.00 16.17
N ASP A 373 19.60 13.30 16.34
CA ASP A 373 20.92 13.87 16.57
C ASP A 373 21.74 14.06 15.28
N ASN A 374 21.22 13.62 14.12
CA ASN A 374 21.91 13.72 12.84
C ASN A 374 21.09 14.50 11.81
N ASP A 375 21.73 15.37 11.04
CA ASP A 375 21.07 16.07 9.93
C ASP A 375 21.02 15.18 8.69
N LEU A 376 19.89 14.52 8.50
CA LEU A 376 19.65 13.57 7.41
C LEU A 376 18.66 14.10 6.35
N ARG A 377 18.15 15.33 6.51
CA ARG A 377 17.09 15.89 5.65
C ARG A 377 17.45 15.87 4.17
N ARG A 378 18.67 16.30 3.84
CA ARG A 378 19.17 16.32 2.46
C ARG A 378 19.27 14.90 1.89
N ALA A 379 19.81 13.95 2.64
CA ALA A 379 19.97 12.56 2.19
C ALA A 379 18.60 11.87 1.99
N ALA A 380 17.65 12.08 2.90
CA ALA A 380 16.27 11.58 2.76
C ALA A 380 15.62 12.13 1.48
N ARG A 381 15.68 13.44 1.26
CA ARG A 381 15.14 14.07 0.05
C ARG A 381 15.81 13.56 -1.22
N GLN A 382 17.13 13.40 -1.24
CA GLN A 382 17.86 12.90 -2.39
C GLN A 382 17.42 11.48 -2.76
N LYS A 383 17.31 10.59 -1.79
CA LYS A 383 16.80 9.22 -2.01
C LYS A 383 15.40 9.24 -2.61
N ALA A 384 14.51 10.03 -2.05
CA ALA A 384 13.13 10.11 -2.53
C ALA A 384 13.04 10.70 -3.96
N SER A 385 13.79 11.75 -4.26
CA SER A 385 13.78 12.40 -5.58
C SER A 385 14.30 11.50 -6.70
N VAL A 386 15.17 10.55 -6.39
CA VAL A 386 15.67 9.56 -7.36
C VAL A 386 14.70 8.39 -7.48
N SER A 387 14.21 7.87 -6.35
CA SER A 387 13.48 6.58 -6.34
C SER A 387 11.99 6.74 -6.63
N TYR A 388 11.36 7.86 -6.22
CA TYR A 388 9.90 8.03 -6.24
C TYR A 388 9.44 9.20 -7.11
N ASN A 389 10.32 9.75 -7.93
CA ASN A 389 9.98 10.81 -8.87
C ASN A 389 8.89 10.34 -9.83
N PRO A 390 7.76 11.08 -9.97
CA PRO A 390 6.64 10.64 -10.78
C PRO A 390 6.99 10.46 -12.26
N ASP A 391 7.87 11.30 -12.82
CA ASP A 391 8.26 11.18 -14.22
C ASP A 391 9.10 9.93 -14.44
N THR A 392 10.06 9.65 -13.54
CA THR A 392 10.89 8.44 -13.61
C THR A 392 10.03 7.18 -13.50
N VAL A 393 9.09 7.16 -12.57
CA VAL A 393 8.17 6.03 -12.40
C VAL A 393 7.27 5.86 -13.61
N ALA A 394 6.72 6.97 -14.16
CA ALA A 394 5.89 6.92 -15.37
C ALA A 394 6.66 6.35 -16.55
N GLN A 395 7.91 6.80 -16.78
CA GLN A 395 8.75 6.30 -17.87
C GLN A 395 9.05 4.80 -17.74
N GLN A 396 9.30 4.30 -16.53
CA GLN A 396 9.47 2.87 -16.30
C GLN A 396 8.21 2.07 -16.69
N TYR A 397 7.00 2.57 -16.34
CA TYR A 397 5.76 1.91 -16.74
C TYR A 397 5.48 2.04 -18.24
N ILE A 398 5.77 3.19 -18.87
CA ILE A 398 5.63 3.39 -20.33
C ILE A 398 6.47 2.35 -21.06
N SER A 399 7.74 2.18 -20.65
CA SER A 399 8.62 1.16 -21.25
C SER A 399 8.03 -0.26 -21.10
N LEU A 400 7.44 -0.60 -19.95
CA LEU A 400 6.77 -1.89 -19.75
C LEU A 400 5.52 -2.07 -20.60
N TYR A 401 4.83 -0.99 -20.95
CA TYR A 401 3.66 -1.03 -21.82
C TYR A 401 4.01 -1.16 -23.30
N GLU A 402 5.21 -0.79 -23.71
CA GLU A 402 5.68 -0.85 -25.10
C GLU A 402 6.29 -2.20 -25.47
N GLU A 403 6.77 -2.96 -24.51
CA GLU A 403 7.33 -4.32 -24.69
C GLU A 403 6.26 -5.36 -25.02
#